data_a69eaa5b0a96e3082f01fef4f2bae895
#
_entry.id   a69eaa5b0a96e3082f01fef4f2bae895
#
_cell.length_a   1.000
_cell.length_b   1.000
_cell.length_c   1.000
_cell.angle_alpha   90.00
_cell.angle_beta   90.00
_cell.angle_gamma   90.00
#
_symmetry.space_group_name_H-M   'P 1'
#
loop_
_entity.id
_entity.type
_entity.pdbx_description
1 polymer ?
#
loop_
_entity_poly.entity_id
_entity_poly.type
_entity_poly.pdbx_seq_one_letter_code
_entity_poly.pdbx_strand_id
1 'polypeptide(L)'
;FCLPVFAKTSFPDSLLIGNVKVYIHPSAKAILETEQKRLGSSKKFVEGMKEKMRYYFPVMEPLLQSAGIPNEFKYLSVQESGLNPVAVSTSQAVGYWQFKAGTATDMGLKVNENVDERKHIIEATKGAANYFTRNNRVLNNWVGTLLSYRIGLGTAKKTPYVMDWVGKSDIQVDSTTDWYVLRFLAY
;
A
#
# COMPACT_ATOMS: atom_id res chain seq x y z
N PHE A 1 10.56 16.35 4.15
CA PHE A 1 10.78 14.93 3.83
C PHE A 1 11.35 14.85 2.42
N CYS A 2 12.65 14.61 2.33
CA CYS A 2 13.35 14.37 1.08
C CYS A 2 13.05 12.95 0.63
N LEU A 3 12.46 12.79 -0.57
CA LEU A 3 12.87 11.68 -1.39
C LEU A 3 14.36 11.92 -1.68
N PRO A 4 15.25 10.97 -1.40
CA PRO A 4 16.67 11.20 -1.60
C PRO A 4 16.92 11.51 -3.08
N VAL A 5 17.65 12.60 -3.32
CA VAL A 5 18.40 12.79 -4.56
C VAL A 5 19.24 11.54 -4.71
N PHE A 6 19.03 10.79 -5.79
CA PHE A 6 19.68 9.51 -6.09
C PHE A 6 21.20 9.66 -6.17
N ALA A 7 21.86 9.70 -5.00
CA ALA A 7 23.19 9.18 -4.90
C ALA A 7 23.11 7.66 -5.09
N LYS A 8 24.09 7.07 -5.74
CA LYS A 8 24.26 5.63 -6.02
C LYS A 8 24.36 4.79 -4.73
N THR A 9 23.31 4.79 -3.90
CA THR A 9 23.22 3.92 -2.72
C THR A 9 22.40 2.71 -3.11
N SER A 10 22.96 1.53 -2.93
CA SER A 10 22.22 0.28 -3.08
C SER A 10 20.99 0.30 -2.19
N PHE A 11 19.93 -0.40 -2.61
CA PHE A 11 18.74 -0.56 -1.78
C PHE A 11 19.12 -1.12 -0.39
N PRO A 12 18.54 -0.63 0.70
CA PRO A 12 18.92 -1.06 2.05
C PRO A 12 18.74 -2.58 2.26
N ASP A 13 19.46 -3.16 3.21
CA ASP A 13 19.37 -4.58 3.54
C ASP A 13 18.11 -4.94 4.32
N SER A 14 17.48 -3.96 4.95
CA SER A 14 16.20 -4.12 5.63
C SER A 14 15.42 -2.82 5.70
N LEU A 15 14.09 -2.95 5.82
CA LEU A 15 13.13 -1.86 6.02
C LEU A 15 12.25 -2.20 7.24
N LEU A 16 11.58 -1.20 7.78
CA LEU A 16 10.57 -1.38 8.81
C LEU A 16 9.20 -0.99 8.24
N ILE A 17 8.22 -1.88 8.33
CA ILE A 17 6.82 -1.62 7.99
C ILE A 17 5.99 -1.82 9.25
N GLY A 18 5.60 -0.72 9.87
CA GLY A 18 5.03 -0.75 11.22
C GLY A 18 6.01 -1.38 12.22
N ASN A 19 5.63 -2.52 12.81
CA ASN A 19 6.47 -3.31 13.72
C ASN A 19 7.15 -4.51 13.04
N VAL A 20 7.04 -4.66 11.71
CA VAL A 20 7.63 -5.77 10.97
C VAL A 20 8.93 -5.34 10.31
N LYS A 21 10.03 -5.98 10.69
CA LYS A 21 11.32 -5.82 10.02
C LYS A 21 11.38 -6.72 8.79
N VAL A 22 11.58 -6.10 7.65
CA VAL A 22 11.61 -6.77 6.33
C VAL A 22 13.06 -6.84 5.87
N TYR A 23 13.66 -8.01 5.89
CA TYR A 23 14.98 -8.25 5.32
C TYR A 23 14.88 -8.42 3.80
N ILE A 24 15.77 -7.75 3.09
CA ILE A 24 15.80 -7.74 1.64
C ILE A 24 16.88 -8.71 1.15
N HIS A 25 16.45 -9.85 0.62
CA HIS A 25 17.39 -10.79 0.01
C HIS A 25 18.06 -10.15 -1.22
N PRO A 26 19.33 -10.45 -1.51
CA PRO A 26 20.04 -9.89 -2.67
C PRO A 26 19.30 -10.05 -4.00
N SER A 27 18.55 -11.15 -4.19
CA SER A 27 17.74 -11.37 -5.40
C SER A 27 16.58 -10.37 -5.56
N ALA A 28 16.05 -9.83 -4.45
CA ALA A 28 15.02 -8.78 -4.50
C ALA A 28 15.59 -7.39 -4.74
N LYS A 29 16.85 -7.12 -4.32
CA LYS A 29 17.45 -5.78 -4.44
C LYS A 29 17.45 -5.25 -5.86
N ALA A 30 17.85 -6.07 -6.84
CA ALA A 30 17.89 -5.66 -8.24
C ALA A 30 16.49 -5.27 -8.77
N ILE A 31 15.45 -5.97 -8.31
CA ILE A 31 14.06 -5.67 -8.66
C ILE A 31 13.64 -4.34 -8.04
N LEU A 32 13.92 -4.14 -6.74
CA LEU A 32 13.60 -2.93 -6.00
C LEU A 32 14.30 -1.70 -6.58
N GLU A 33 15.59 -1.80 -6.90
CA GLU A 33 16.35 -0.73 -7.56
C GLU A 33 15.80 -0.41 -8.95
N THR A 34 15.35 -1.41 -9.70
CA THR A 34 14.71 -1.21 -11.00
C THR A 34 13.37 -0.49 -10.85
N GLU A 35 12.55 -0.87 -9.86
CA GLU A 35 11.28 -0.19 -9.58
C GLU A 35 11.52 1.26 -9.11
N GLN A 36 12.50 1.52 -8.25
CA GLN A 36 12.86 2.88 -7.85
C GLN A 36 13.27 3.74 -9.05
N LYS A 37 14.12 3.21 -9.94
CA LYS A 37 14.51 3.90 -11.16
C LYS A 37 13.30 4.20 -12.05
N ARG A 38 12.39 3.24 -12.18
CA ARG A 38 11.16 3.41 -12.96
C ARG A 38 10.27 4.49 -12.36
N LEU A 39 10.05 4.48 -11.04
CA LEU A 39 9.26 5.50 -10.34
C LEU A 39 9.88 6.89 -10.45
N GLY A 40 11.21 6.98 -10.42
CA GLY A 40 11.98 8.22 -10.54
C GLY A 40 12.29 8.68 -11.98
N SER A 41 11.91 7.91 -13.01
CA SER A 41 12.33 8.14 -14.41
C SER A 41 11.80 9.43 -15.01
N SER A 42 10.67 9.93 -14.56
CA SER A 42 10.07 11.19 -15.03
C SER A 42 10.04 12.24 -13.93
N LYS A 43 10.86 13.28 -14.08
CA LYS A 43 10.87 14.42 -13.14
C LYS A 43 9.48 15.04 -13.00
N LYS A 44 8.76 15.23 -14.12
CA LYS A 44 7.39 15.78 -14.12
C LYS A 44 6.42 14.90 -13.31
N PHE A 45 6.51 13.57 -13.47
CA PHE A 45 5.68 12.64 -12.70
C PHE A 45 6.01 12.72 -11.21
N VAL A 46 7.30 12.69 -10.86
CA VAL A 46 7.75 12.75 -9.46
C VAL A 46 7.29 14.05 -8.77
N GLU A 47 7.49 15.21 -9.42
CA GLU A 47 7.07 16.49 -8.84
C GLU A 47 5.54 16.58 -8.71
N GLY A 48 4.79 16.14 -9.72
CA GLY A 48 3.33 16.10 -9.64
C GLY A 48 2.83 15.15 -8.54
N MET A 49 3.55 14.04 -8.29
CA MET A 49 3.20 13.12 -7.22
C MET A 49 3.52 13.73 -5.84
N LYS A 50 4.68 14.39 -5.69
CA LYS A 50 5.03 15.11 -4.45
C LYS A 50 3.99 16.19 -4.11
N GLU A 51 3.52 16.92 -5.12
CA GLU A 51 2.48 17.93 -4.92
C GLU A 51 1.19 17.30 -4.39
N LYS A 52 0.71 16.21 -5.01
CA LYS A 52 -0.46 15.47 -4.52
C LYS A 52 -0.26 14.96 -3.09
N MET A 53 0.91 14.39 -2.76
CA MET A 53 1.23 13.91 -1.42
C MET A 53 1.14 15.05 -0.38
N ARG A 54 1.62 16.26 -0.69
CA ARG A 54 1.50 17.43 0.19
C ARG A 54 0.06 17.78 0.52
N TYR A 55 -0.87 17.59 -0.43
CA TYR A 55 -2.30 17.87 -0.22
C TYR A 55 -3.03 16.74 0.52
N TYR A 56 -2.78 15.49 0.15
CA TYR A 56 -3.61 14.37 0.58
C TYR A 56 -3.09 13.65 1.81
N PHE A 57 -1.77 13.54 2.00
CA PHE A 57 -1.20 12.84 3.16
C PHE A 57 -1.57 13.47 4.50
N PRO A 58 -1.58 14.82 4.68
CA PRO A 58 -2.02 15.42 5.93
C PRO A 58 -3.47 15.07 6.32
N VAL A 59 -4.31 14.69 5.36
CA VAL A 59 -5.69 14.24 5.61
C VAL A 59 -5.72 12.74 5.93
N MET A 60 -4.91 11.92 5.24
CA MET A 60 -4.90 10.47 5.40
C MET A 60 -4.19 10.03 6.70
N GLU A 61 -3.06 10.65 7.02
CA GLU A 61 -2.19 10.25 8.13
C GLU A 61 -2.91 10.18 9.49
N PRO A 62 -3.66 11.21 9.93
CA PRO A 62 -4.38 11.15 11.21
C PRO A 62 -5.43 10.03 11.25
N LEU A 63 -6.08 9.74 10.11
CA LEU A 63 -7.10 8.69 10.01
C LEU A 63 -6.47 7.29 10.11
N LEU A 64 -5.34 7.06 9.45
CA LEU A 64 -4.60 5.80 9.54
C LEU A 64 -4.02 5.63 10.96
N GLN A 65 -3.40 6.67 11.51
CA GLN A 65 -2.80 6.65 12.83
C GLN A 65 -3.84 6.37 13.93
N SER A 66 -5.02 7.00 13.88
CA SER A 66 -6.09 6.77 14.85
C SER A 66 -6.62 5.33 14.83
N ALA A 67 -6.47 4.62 13.72
CA ALA A 67 -6.81 3.22 13.56
C ALA A 67 -5.63 2.26 13.85
N GLY A 68 -4.48 2.78 14.28
CA GLY A 68 -3.26 1.98 14.54
C GLY A 68 -2.60 1.41 13.29
N ILE A 69 -2.86 1.99 12.12
CA ILE A 69 -2.27 1.56 10.85
C ILE A 69 -0.90 2.23 10.68
N PRO A 70 0.16 1.48 10.28
CA PRO A 70 1.46 2.06 10.00
C PRO A 70 1.39 3.18 8.98
N ASN A 71 2.14 4.25 9.22
CA ASN A 71 2.09 5.45 8.38
C ASN A 71 2.53 5.19 6.93
N GLU A 72 3.33 4.16 6.70
CA GLU A 72 3.77 3.73 5.38
C GLU A 72 2.59 3.34 4.47
N PHE A 73 1.48 2.88 5.05
CA PHE A 73 0.29 2.45 4.29
C PHE A 73 -0.33 3.56 3.43
N LYS A 74 -0.10 4.83 3.75
CA LYS A 74 -0.52 5.95 2.87
C LYS A 74 0.03 5.83 1.44
N TYR A 75 1.25 5.26 1.28
CA TYR A 75 1.85 5.04 -0.04
C TYR A 75 1.10 4.01 -0.88
N LEU A 76 0.25 3.18 -0.25
CA LEU A 76 -0.59 2.27 -1.01
C LEU A 76 -1.61 3.02 -1.88
N SER A 77 -2.14 4.16 -1.43
CA SER A 77 -3.02 5.01 -2.26
C SER A 77 -2.29 5.60 -3.47
N VAL A 78 -0.96 5.81 -3.34
CA VAL A 78 -0.11 6.19 -4.49
C VAL A 78 0.02 5.02 -5.46
N GLN A 79 0.28 3.82 -4.96
CA GLN A 79 0.39 2.61 -5.77
C GLN A 79 -0.91 2.27 -6.50
N GLU A 80 -2.06 2.43 -5.85
CA GLU A 80 -3.37 2.08 -6.38
C GLU A 80 -3.87 3.05 -7.45
N SER A 81 -3.81 4.35 -7.18
CA SER A 81 -4.44 5.34 -8.05
C SER A 81 -3.56 6.53 -8.42
N GLY A 82 -2.34 6.63 -7.87
CA GLY A 82 -1.56 7.88 -7.92
C GLY A 82 -2.30 9.04 -7.25
N LEU A 83 -3.01 8.77 -6.15
CA LEU A 83 -3.82 9.76 -5.43
C LEU A 83 -4.88 10.41 -6.33
N ASN A 84 -5.55 9.62 -7.17
CA ASN A 84 -6.58 10.10 -8.08
C ASN A 84 -7.99 9.70 -7.58
N PRO A 85 -8.83 10.67 -7.17
CA PRO A 85 -10.17 10.39 -6.65
C PRO A 85 -11.12 9.77 -7.67
N VAL A 86 -10.88 10.04 -8.96
CA VAL A 86 -11.77 9.57 -10.05
C VAL A 86 -11.17 8.43 -10.86
N ALA A 87 -10.08 7.83 -10.41
CA ALA A 87 -9.49 6.68 -11.06
C ALA A 87 -10.49 5.50 -11.09
N VAL A 88 -10.62 4.88 -12.24
CA VAL A 88 -11.43 3.67 -12.43
C VAL A 88 -10.56 2.62 -13.15
N SER A 89 -10.41 1.45 -12.55
CA SER A 89 -9.70 0.34 -13.17
C SER A 89 -10.58 -0.46 -14.13
N THR A 90 -9.95 -1.31 -14.92
CA THR A 90 -10.68 -2.26 -15.81
C THR A 90 -11.56 -3.22 -15.01
N SER A 91 -11.25 -3.49 -13.75
CA SER A 91 -12.04 -4.33 -12.84
C SER A 91 -13.06 -3.54 -12.01
N GLN A 92 -13.36 -2.27 -12.39
CA GLN A 92 -14.32 -1.38 -11.72
C GLN A 92 -13.95 -1.01 -10.28
N ALA A 93 -12.66 -1.06 -9.94
CA ALA A 93 -12.17 -0.46 -8.70
C ALA A 93 -12.08 1.07 -8.86
N VAL A 94 -12.45 1.84 -7.83
CA VAL A 94 -12.62 3.28 -7.93
C VAL A 94 -11.89 4.02 -6.81
N GLY A 95 -11.38 5.21 -7.15
CA GLY A 95 -10.94 6.25 -6.21
C GLY A 95 -9.53 6.05 -5.67
N TYR A 96 -9.20 6.80 -4.61
CA TYR A 96 -7.87 6.84 -4.00
C TYR A 96 -7.30 5.46 -3.66
N TRP A 97 -8.14 4.58 -3.13
CA TRP A 97 -7.79 3.27 -2.61
C TRP A 97 -8.21 2.11 -3.53
N GLN A 98 -8.77 2.41 -4.70
CA GLN A 98 -9.20 1.41 -5.69
C GLN A 98 -10.11 0.32 -5.10
N PHE A 99 -11.12 0.72 -4.32
CA PHE A 99 -12.12 -0.22 -3.83
C PHE A 99 -13.09 -0.66 -4.91
N LYS A 100 -13.40 -1.94 -4.95
CA LYS A 100 -14.61 -2.44 -5.63
C LYS A 100 -15.85 -2.08 -4.81
N ALA A 101 -17.01 -1.89 -5.45
CA ALA A 101 -18.24 -1.45 -4.78
C ALA A 101 -18.60 -2.34 -3.58
N GLY A 102 -18.62 -3.66 -3.74
CA GLY A 102 -18.94 -4.58 -2.65
C GLY A 102 -17.95 -4.48 -1.49
N THR A 103 -16.64 -4.46 -1.77
CA THR A 103 -15.63 -4.30 -0.71
C THR A 103 -15.78 -2.96 0.00
N ALA A 104 -16.06 -1.88 -0.74
CA ALA A 104 -16.30 -0.56 -0.15
C ALA A 104 -17.48 -0.59 0.82
N THR A 105 -18.59 -1.17 0.41
CA THR A 105 -19.80 -1.31 1.25
C THR A 105 -19.52 -2.17 2.49
N ASP A 106 -18.79 -3.28 2.35
CA ASP A 106 -18.35 -4.12 3.48
C ASP A 106 -17.47 -3.35 4.48
N MET A 107 -16.75 -2.32 4.01
CA MET A 107 -15.91 -1.45 4.84
C MET A 107 -16.63 -0.21 5.37
N GLY A 108 -17.94 -0.09 5.13
CA GLY A 108 -18.79 0.96 5.66
C GLY A 108 -18.93 2.19 4.75
N LEU A 109 -18.46 2.13 3.49
CA LEU A 109 -18.63 3.23 2.54
C LEU A 109 -20.01 3.15 1.85
N LYS A 110 -20.59 4.31 1.57
CA LYS A 110 -21.80 4.43 0.74
C LYS A 110 -21.38 4.42 -0.74
N VAL A 111 -21.96 3.47 -1.48
CA VAL A 111 -21.77 3.36 -2.93
C VAL A 111 -23.13 3.08 -3.57
N ASN A 112 -23.74 4.10 -4.16
CA ASN A 112 -25.02 4.02 -4.86
C ASN A 112 -25.06 5.01 -6.03
N GLU A 113 -26.18 5.16 -6.69
CA GLU A 113 -26.36 6.03 -7.86
C GLU A 113 -26.08 7.51 -7.57
N ASN A 114 -26.31 7.98 -6.34
CA ASN A 114 -26.16 9.38 -5.95
C ASN A 114 -24.83 9.68 -5.23
N VAL A 115 -24.23 8.67 -4.59
CA VAL A 115 -23.05 8.85 -3.73
C VAL A 115 -22.06 7.72 -3.97
N ASP A 116 -20.81 8.08 -4.20
CA ASP A 116 -19.70 7.15 -4.28
C ASP A 116 -18.54 7.63 -3.37
N GLU A 117 -18.59 7.17 -2.10
CA GLU A 117 -17.62 7.56 -1.08
C GLU A 117 -16.20 7.00 -1.32
N ARG A 118 -16.01 6.10 -2.30
CA ARG A 118 -14.67 5.68 -2.74
C ARG A 118 -13.86 6.84 -3.31
N LYS A 119 -14.53 7.90 -3.77
CA LYS A 119 -13.95 9.14 -4.29
C LYS A 119 -13.73 10.21 -3.21
N HIS A 120 -14.28 10.02 -2.01
CA HIS A 120 -14.16 10.96 -0.91
C HIS A 120 -12.97 10.58 -0.03
N ILE A 121 -11.96 11.45 0.07
CA ILE A 121 -10.68 11.14 0.69
C ILE A 121 -10.81 10.64 2.15
N ILE A 122 -11.66 11.27 2.95
CA ILE A 122 -11.84 10.92 4.37
C ILE A 122 -12.53 9.56 4.47
N GLU A 123 -13.68 9.38 3.82
CA GLU A 123 -14.47 8.15 3.95
C GLU A 123 -13.71 6.97 3.32
N ALA A 124 -13.11 7.15 2.14
CA ALA A 124 -12.30 6.11 1.52
C ALA A 124 -11.09 5.70 2.39
N THR A 125 -10.46 6.64 3.09
CA THR A 125 -9.34 6.33 3.99
C THR A 125 -9.81 5.62 5.27
N LYS A 126 -10.97 5.98 5.83
CA LYS A 126 -11.60 5.21 6.91
C LYS A 126 -11.92 3.79 6.48
N GLY A 127 -12.48 3.61 5.29
CA GLY A 127 -12.73 2.28 4.72
C GLY A 127 -11.45 1.46 4.54
N ALA A 128 -10.37 2.09 4.08
CA ALA A 128 -9.06 1.44 3.98
C ALA A 128 -8.52 1.04 5.35
N ALA A 129 -8.62 1.91 6.34
CA ALA A 129 -8.23 1.60 7.72
C ALA A 129 -9.02 0.42 8.29
N ASN A 130 -10.34 0.37 8.05
CA ASN A 130 -11.19 -0.76 8.45
C ASN A 130 -10.73 -2.07 7.78
N TYR A 131 -10.40 -2.02 6.49
CA TYR A 131 -9.90 -3.17 5.74
C TYR A 131 -8.58 -3.69 6.31
N PHE A 132 -7.62 -2.80 6.55
CA PHE A 132 -6.32 -3.16 7.12
C PHE A 132 -6.45 -3.72 8.53
N THR A 133 -7.23 -3.06 9.38
CA THR A 133 -7.49 -3.52 10.76
C THR A 133 -8.11 -4.91 10.77
N ARG A 134 -9.15 -5.14 9.95
CA ARG A 134 -9.81 -6.45 9.83
C ARG A 134 -8.82 -7.54 9.41
N ASN A 135 -8.02 -7.27 8.39
CA ASN A 135 -7.12 -8.27 7.84
C ASN A 135 -5.91 -8.51 8.76
N ASN A 136 -5.40 -7.46 9.41
CA ASN A 136 -4.26 -7.58 10.33
C ASN A 136 -4.62 -8.31 11.63
N ARG A 137 -5.88 -8.27 12.07
CA ARG A 137 -6.35 -9.11 13.19
C ARG A 137 -6.18 -10.62 12.92
N VAL A 138 -6.21 -11.01 11.66
CA VAL A 138 -6.04 -12.42 11.24
C VAL A 138 -4.59 -12.74 10.92
N LEU A 139 -3.92 -11.86 10.18
CA LEU A 139 -2.56 -12.11 9.69
C LEU A 139 -1.48 -11.72 10.71
N ASN A 140 -1.78 -10.78 11.60
CA ASN A 140 -0.86 -10.24 12.61
C ASN A 140 0.54 -9.97 12.03
N ASN A 141 0.57 -9.43 10.80
CA ASN A 141 1.77 -9.07 10.06
C ASN A 141 1.41 -8.04 8.99
N TRP A 142 2.04 -6.87 9.04
CA TRP A 142 1.69 -5.76 8.16
C TRP A 142 2.01 -6.01 6.68
N VAL A 143 3.03 -6.78 6.37
CA VAL A 143 3.37 -7.11 4.97
C VAL A 143 2.39 -8.14 4.41
N GLY A 144 1.98 -9.11 5.20
CA GLY A 144 0.89 -10.02 4.85
C GLY A 144 -0.44 -9.27 4.66
N THR A 145 -0.71 -8.30 5.55
CA THR A 145 -1.89 -7.41 5.45
C THR A 145 -1.85 -6.57 4.18
N LEU A 146 -0.70 -6.01 3.83
CA LEU A 146 -0.49 -5.28 2.57
C LEU A 146 -0.83 -6.17 1.36
N LEU A 147 -0.28 -7.38 1.29
CA LEU A 147 -0.55 -8.29 0.19
C LEU A 147 -2.02 -8.70 0.12
N SER A 148 -2.66 -8.90 1.28
CA SER A 148 -4.08 -9.25 1.34
C SER A 148 -5.00 -8.18 0.73
N TYR A 149 -4.55 -6.95 0.62
CA TYR A 149 -5.29 -5.89 -0.06
C TYR A 149 -5.50 -6.20 -1.55
N ARG A 150 -4.47 -6.71 -2.20
CA ARG A 150 -4.51 -7.10 -3.61
C ARG A 150 -5.24 -8.42 -3.85
N ILE A 151 -4.87 -9.48 -3.09
CA ILE A 151 -5.32 -10.84 -3.38
C ILE A 151 -6.54 -11.27 -2.58
N GLY A 152 -6.99 -10.43 -1.64
CA GLY A 152 -8.06 -10.74 -0.67
C GLY A 152 -7.56 -11.62 0.48
N LEU A 153 -8.19 -11.46 1.65
CA LEU A 153 -7.82 -12.20 2.87
C LEU A 153 -7.94 -13.72 2.70
N GLY A 154 -8.98 -14.17 1.99
CA GLY A 154 -9.22 -15.59 1.74
C GLY A 154 -8.08 -16.26 0.96
N THR A 155 -7.52 -15.59 -0.05
CA THR A 155 -6.37 -16.05 -0.82
C THR A 155 -5.09 -15.94 0.01
N ALA A 156 -4.90 -14.83 0.73
CA ALA A 156 -3.73 -14.63 1.59
C ALA A 156 -3.57 -15.77 2.60
N LYS A 157 -4.66 -16.22 3.23
CA LYS A 157 -4.68 -17.37 4.15
C LYS A 157 -4.35 -18.72 3.52
N LYS A 158 -4.33 -18.82 2.20
CA LYS A 158 -3.96 -20.03 1.46
C LYS A 158 -2.59 -19.93 0.80
N THR A 159 -1.95 -18.76 0.89
CA THR A 159 -0.64 -18.51 0.30
C THR A 159 0.45 -18.93 1.29
N PRO A 160 1.26 -19.97 1.01
CA PRO A 160 2.17 -20.54 1.99
C PRO A 160 3.11 -19.53 2.64
N TYR A 161 3.83 -18.73 1.86
CA TYR A 161 4.77 -17.76 2.40
C TYR A 161 4.09 -16.63 3.21
N VAL A 162 2.82 -16.29 2.91
CA VAL A 162 2.06 -15.34 3.74
C VAL A 162 1.74 -15.96 5.09
N MET A 163 1.41 -17.25 5.10
CA MET A 163 1.15 -17.97 6.35
C MET A 163 2.43 -18.13 7.19
N ASP A 164 3.60 -18.25 6.54
CA ASP A 164 4.88 -18.22 7.23
C ASP A 164 5.20 -16.86 7.86
N TRP A 165 4.57 -15.77 7.40
CA TRP A 165 4.73 -14.43 7.97
C TRP A 165 3.80 -14.16 9.15
N VAL A 166 2.72 -14.92 9.30
CA VAL A 166 1.71 -14.68 10.33
C VAL A 166 2.33 -14.59 11.72
N GLY A 167 2.10 -13.48 12.40
CA GLY A 167 2.61 -13.24 13.76
C GLY A 167 4.10 -12.94 13.87
N LYS A 168 4.85 -12.94 12.78
CA LYS A 168 6.29 -12.65 12.81
C LYS A 168 6.57 -11.15 12.78
N SER A 169 7.52 -10.73 13.60
CA SER A 169 8.09 -9.37 13.59
C SER A 169 9.24 -9.21 12.60
N ASP A 170 9.77 -10.34 12.08
CA ASP A 170 10.89 -10.39 11.13
C ASP A 170 10.52 -11.31 9.98
N ILE A 171 10.64 -10.79 8.77
CA ILE A 171 10.39 -11.56 7.53
C ILE A 171 11.48 -11.28 6.50
N GLN A 172 11.62 -12.15 5.53
CA GLN A 172 12.48 -11.92 4.37
C GLN A 172 11.64 -11.88 3.11
N VAL A 173 11.99 -10.95 2.21
CA VAL A 173 11.47 -10.87 0.84
C VAL A 173 12.59 -11.15 -0.16
N ASP A 174 12.25 -11.83 -1.25
CA ASP A 174 13.17 -12.22 -2.31
C ASP A 174 12.54 -12.00 -3.70
N SER A 175 13.19 -12.49 -4.76
CA SER A 175 12.69 -12.35 -6.14
C SER A 175 11.39 -13.10 -6.41
N THR A 176 10.95 -14.02 -5.55
CA THR A 176 9.70 -14.79 -5.67
C THR A 176 8.54 -14.12 -4.93
N THR A 177 8.84 -13.13 -4.09
CA THR A 177 7.83 -12.33 -3.39
C THR A 177 6.95 -11.61 -4.40
N ASP A 178 5.65 -11.57 -4.14
CA ASP A 178 4.68 -10.93 -5.03
C ASP A 178 5.11 -9.50 -5.40
N TRP A 179 5.06 -9.18 -6.68
CA TRP A 179 5.46 -7.88 -7.24
C TRP A 179 4.78 -6.69 -6.57
N TYR A 180 3.57 -6.88 -6.06
CA TYR A 180 2.82 -5.84 -5.37
C TYR A 180 3.48 -5.40 -4.07
N VAL A 181 4.02 -6.36 -3.31
CA VAL A 181 4.81 -6.11 -2.11
C VAL A 181 6.13 -5.44 -2.49
N LEU A 182 6.87 -6.01 -3.46
CA LEU A 182 8.15 -5.45 -3.87
C LEU A 182 8.00 -4.01 -4.39
N ARG A 183 6.96 -3.75 -5.17
CA ARG A 183 6.68 -2.38 -5.64
C ARG A 183 6.36 -1.42 -4.51
N PHE A 184 5.57 -1.85 -3.52
CA PHE A 184 5.29 -1.02 -2.34
C PHE A 184 6.57 -0.69 -1.56
N LEU A 185 7.46 -1.66 -1.38
CA LEU A 185 8.74 -1.45 -0.69
C LEU A 185 9.69 -0.49 -1.45
N ALA A 186 9.46 -0.28 -2.74
CA ALA A 186 10.27 0.63 -3.56
C ALA A 186 9.83 2.11 -3.46
N TYR A 187 8.65 2.42 -2.87
CA TYR A 187 8.20 3.79 -2.62
C TYR A 187 8.90 4.39 -1.42
#